data_1f856b2688ad94374ab886ec3fed0ca8
#
_entry.id   1f856b2688ad94374ab886ec3fed0ca8
#
_cell.length_a   1.000
_cell.length_b   1.000
_cell.length_c   1.000
_cell.angle_alpha   90.00
_cell.angle_beta   90.00
_cell.angle_gamma   90.00
#
_symmetry.space_group_name_H-M   'P 1'
#
loop_
_entity.id
_entity.type
_entity.pdbx_description
1 polymer ?
#
loop_
_entity_poly.entity_id
_entity_poly.type
_entity_poly.pdbx_seq_one_letter_code
_entity_poly.pdbx_strand_id
1 'polypeptide(L)'
;MKPTSETALLIIDMQMAMQARIDEGRGVVNPDADAVIARLAAACRATGVPVIHVRHHDLHPGSPFREGLPGAAPMPCDIEAPGEAVFYKSTSSAFASTDLAAHLRGLGIARVIVTGAVLGFCVTSAVRSAADLGFAVALPRDAVLGFDLPDAGLSAEEIARVTFGLLGADFAELTETDALIAAL
;
A
#
# COMPACT_ATOMS: atom_id res chain seq x y z
N MET A 1 3.75 -21.19 -11.35
CA MET A 1 4.30 -20.59 -12.59
C MET A 1 5.15 -19.41 -12.14
N LYS A 2 6.36 -19.20 -12.67
CA LYS A 2 7.12 -17.97 -12.37
C LYS A 2 6.40 -16.80 -13.04
N PRO A 3 6.28 -15.64 -12.36
CA PRO A 3 5.71 -14.45 -12.98
C PRO A 3 6.54 -14.05 -14.21
N THR A 4 5.90 -13.47 -15.20
CA THR A 4 6.53 -12.98 -16.42
C THR A 4 7.27 -11.65 -16.21
N SER A 5 7.11 -11.04 -15.05
CA SER A 5 7.68 -9.75 -14.65
C SER A 5 8.46 -9.89 -13.34
N GLU A 6 9.57 -9.19 -13.21
CA GLU A 6 10.30 -9.03 -11.94
C GLU A 6 9.67 -7.96 -11.03
N THR A 7 8.47 -7.50 -11.37
CA THR A 7 7.70 -6.47 -10.63
C THR A 7 6.50 -7.10 -9.94
N ALA A 8 6.15 -6.64 -8.74
CA ALA A 8 4.90 -6.95 -8.05
C ALA A 8 4.20 -5.68 -7.57
N LEU A 9 2.88 -5.70 -7.53
CA LEU A 9 2.05 -4.68 -6.88
C LEU A 9 1.81 -5.08 -5.42
N LEU A 10 2.08 -4.17 -4.48
CA LEU A 10 1.72 -4.28 -3.06
C LEU A 10 0.58 -3.31 -2.76
N ILE A 11 -0.54 -3.83 -2.24
CA ILE A 11 -1.67 -3.04 -1.74
C ILE A 11 -1.60 -3.10 -0.21
N ILE A 12 -1.34 -1.96 0.42
CA ILE A 12 -1.09 -1.85 1.87
C ILE A 12 -2.33 -1.29 2.58
N ASP A 13 -2.88 -2.05 3.53
CA ASP A 13 -3.89 -1.62 4.52
C ASP A 13 -5.13 -0.93 3.92
N MET A 14 -5.54 -1.28 2.71
CA MET A 14 -6.79 -0.79 2.13
C MET A 14 -7.97 -1.54 2.75
N GLN A 15 -8.25 -1.21 4.01
CA GLN A 15 -9.27 -1.82 4.86
C GLN A 15 -10.38 -0.83 5.20
N MET A 16 -11.57 -1.30 5.53
CA MET A 16 -12.77 -0.49 5.78
C MET A 16 -12.60 0.56 6.89
N ALA A 17 -11.62 0.41 7.78
CA ALA A 17 -11.24 1.45 8.72
C ALA A 17 -10.74 2.73 8.02
N MET A 18 -10.20 2.65 6.81
CA MET A 18 -9.82 3.83 6.01
C MET A 18 -11.06 4.52 5.44
N GLN A 19 -12.01 3.72 4.92
CA GLN A 19 -13.29 4.26 4.45
C GLN A 19 -14.04 4.97 5.57
N ALA A 20 -14.10 4.38 6.76
CA ALA A 20 -14.76 5.00 7.90
C ALA A 20 -14.19 6.39 8.23
N ARG A 21 -12.86 6.58 8.14
CA ARG A 21 -12.22 7.90 8.34
C ARG A 21 -12.63 8.92 7.28
N ILE A 22 -12.80 8.49 6.03
CA ILE A 22 -13.29 9.35 4.94
C ILE A 22 -14.75 9.74 5.20
N ASP A 23 -15.58 8.78 5.56
CA ASP A 23 -17.01 8.97 5.84
C ASP A 23 -17.24 9.90 7.05
N GLU A 24 -16.34 9.87 8.03
CA GLU A 24 -16.30 10.78 9.18
C GLU A 24 -15.86 12.21 8.82
N GLY A 25 -15.50 12.47 7.56
CA GLY A 25 -15.10 13.78 7.06
C GLY A 25 -13.68 14.19 7.45
N ARG A 26 -12.81 13.23 7.76
CA ARG A 26 -11.40 13.51 8.04
C ARG A 26 -10.71 14.06 6.78
N GLY A 27 -9.89 15.11 6.94
CA GLY A 27 -9.09 15.62 5.84
C GLY A 27 -8.22 14.54 5.23
N VAL A 28 -8.26 14.39 3.91
CA VAL A 28 -7.63 13.28 3.19
C VAL A 28 -6.99 13.77 1.90
N VAL A 29 -5.81 13.24 1.58
CA VAL A 29 -5.20 13.36 0.25
C VAL A 29 -5.55 12.10 -0.57
N ASN A 30 -5.85 12.31 -1.86
CA ASN A 30 -6.27 11.26 -2.80
C ASN A 30 -7.52 10.48 -2.33
N PRO A 31 -8.66 11.13 -2.11
CA PRO A 31 -9.87 10.45 -1.64
C PRO A 31 -10.35 9.32 -2.56
N ASP A 32 -9.97 9.35 -3.83
CA ASP A 32 -10.34 8.36 -4.86
C ASP A 32 -9.24 7.29 -5.07
N ALA A 33 -8.26 7.19 -4.17
CA ALA A 33 -7.14 6.23 -4.32
C ALA A 33 -7.62 4.77 -4.42
N ASP A 34 -8.75 4.41 -3.84
CA ASP A 34 -9.34 3.07 -3.97
C ASP A 34 -9.67 2.72 -5.43
N ALA A 35 -10.30 3.64 -6.17
CA ALA A 35 -10.61 3.45 -7.59
C ALA A 35 -9.32 3.39 -8.44
N VAL A 36 -8.33 4.22 -8.11
CA VAL A 36 -7.02 4.24 -8.79
C VAL A 36 -6.27 2.92 -8.56
N ILE A 37 -6.23 2.43 -7.32
CA ILE A 37 -5.61 1.13 -6.96
C ILE A 37 -6.33 -0.03 -7.67
N ALA A 38 -7.67 -0.04 -7.69
CA ALA A 38 -8.44 -1.07 -8.38
C ALA A 38 -8.09 -1.15 -9.87
N ARG A 39 -7.95 0.01 -10.53
CA ARG A 39 -7.55 0.10 -11.95
C ARG A 39 -6.13 -0.41 -12.18
N LEU A 40 -5.18 -0.05 -11.32
CA LEU A 40 -3.79 -0.54 -11.40
C LEU A 40 -3.73 -2.05 -11.16
N ALA A 41 -4.43 -2.57 -10.16
CA ALA A 41 -4.51 -4.00 -9.88
C ALA A 41 -5.10 -4.79 -11.06
N ALA A 42 -6.13 -4.26 -11.70
CA ALA A 42 -6.70 -4.89 -12.91
C ALA A 42 -5.69 -4.95 -14.07
N ALA A 43 -4.91 -3.89 -14.29
CA ALA A 43 -3.86 -3.86 -15.30
C ALA A 43 -2.72 -4.83 -14.98
N CYS A 44 -2.28 -4.90 -13.72
CA CYS A 44 -1.30 -5.88 -13.25
C CYS A 44 -1.77 -7.32 -13.48
N ARG A 45 -3.02 -7.63 -13.13
CA ARG A 45 -3.62 -8.96 -13.38
C ARG A 45 -3.66 -9.31 -14.86
N ALA A 46 -4.04 -8.37 -15.71
CA ALA A 46 -4.11 -8.56 -17.16
C ALA A 46 -2.75 -8.88 -17.81
N THR A 47 -1.66 -8.36 -17.22
CA THR A 47 -0.29 -8.53 -17.72
C THR A 47 0.50 -9.61 -16.97
N GLY A 48 -0.11 -10.26 -15.96
CA GLY A 48 0.55 -11.31 -15.16
C GLY A 48 1.53 -10.79 -14.13
N VAL A 49 1.48 -9.50 -13.80
CA VAL A 49 2.20 -8.91 -12.67
C VAL A 49 1.51 -9.35 -11.38
N PRO A 50 2.23 -9.98 -10.42
CA PRO A 50 1.65 -10.42 -9.16
C PRO A 50 1.06 -9.26 -8.36
N VAL A 51 -0.17 -9.44 -7.85
CA VAL A 51 -0.81 -8.54 -6.88
C VAL A 51 -0.73 -9.21 -5.52
N ILE A 52 -0.23 -8.48 -4.53
CA ILE A 52 -0.01 -8.96 -3.16
C ILE A 52 -0.70 -8.00 -2.21
N HIS A 53 -1.51 -8.57 -1.33
CA HIS A 53 -2.30 -7.84 -0.36
C HIS A 53 -1.63 -7.86 1.00
N VAL A 54 -1.55 -6.71 1.64
CA VAL A 54 -1.02 -6.57 3.00
C VAL A 54 -2.08 -5.90 3.86
N ARG A 55 -2.54 -6.58 4.89
CA ARG A 55 -3.58 -6.09 5.80
C ARG A 55 -3.04 -5.97 7.22
N HIS A 56 -3.44 -4.94 7.90
CA HIS A 56 -3.08 -4.74 9.30
C HIS A 56 -4.02 -5.57 10.20
N HIS A 57 -3.45 -6.38 11.07
CA HIS A 57 -4.15 -7.03 12.18
C HIS A 57 -3.55 -6.55 13.49
N ASP A 58 -4.36 -5.84 14.28
CA ASP A 58 -3.97 -5.32 15.57
C ASP A 58 -4.68 -6.08 16.69
N LEU A 59 -3.93 -6.53 17.68
CA LEU A 59 -4.46 -7.24 18.83
C LEU A 59 -5.00 -6.32 19.92
N HIS A 60 -4.77 -5.00 19.81
CA HIS A 60 -5.26 -4.03 20.79
C HIS A 60 -6.80 -3.98 20.79
N PRO A 61 -7.46 -4.12 21.97
CA PRO A 61 -8.93 -4.23 22.05
C PRO A 61 -9.72 -3.08 21.41
N GLY A 62 -9.15 -1.87 21.39
CA GLY A 62 -9.77 -0.66 20.81
C GLY A 62 -9.44 -0.44 19.32
N SER A 63 -8.63 -1.27 18.70
CA SER A 63 -8.23 -1.08 17.32
C SER A 63 -9.33 -1.46 16.33
N PRO A 64 -9.65 -0.61 15.32
CA PRO A 64 -10.58 -0.96 14.26
C PRO A 64 -10.05 -2.08 13.35
N PHE A 65 -8.74 -2.36 13.39
CA PHE A 65 -8.09 -3.42 12.59
C PHE A 65 -8.06 -4.79 13.29
N ARG A 66 -8.75 -4.92 14.44
CA ARG A 66 -8.85 -6.21 15.11
C ARG A 66 -9.64 -7.17 14.25
N GLU A 67 -9.12 -8.40 14.10
CA GLU A 67 -9.76 -9.47 13.34
C GLU A 67 -11.24 -9.66 13.75
N GLY A 68 -12.11 -9.83 12.76
CA GLY A 68 -13.55 -9.98 12.95
C GLY A 68 -14.33 -8.67 13.11
N LEU A 69 -13.67 -7.52 13.22
CA LEU A 69 -14.35 -6.22 13.21
C LEU A 69 -14.57 -5.71 11.78
N PRO A 70 -15.64 -4.93 11.53
CA PRO A 70 -15.91 -4.37 10.20
C PRO A 70 -14.74 -3.56 9.62
N GLY A 71 -14.01 -2.81 10.47
CA GLY A 71 -12.87 -2.01 10.04
C GLY A 71 -11.67 -2.83 9.54
N ALA A 72 -11.54 -4.08 9.96
CA ALA A 72 -10.49 -4.99 9.49
C ALA A 72 -10.78 -5.62 8.13
N ALA A 73 -12.02 -5.56 7.65
CA ALA A 73 -12.40 -6.09 6.32
C ALA A 73 -11.69 -5.30 5.21
N PRO A 74 -11.33 -5.96 4.08
CA PRO A 74 -10.75 -5.27 2.94
C PRO A 74 -11.76 -4.31 2.29
N MET A 75 -11.26 -3.19 1.76
CA MET A 75 -11.98 -2.37 0.81
C MET A 75 -12.13 -3.10 -0.53
N PRO A 76 -13.09 -2.72 -1.40
CA PRO A 76 -13.29 -3.38 -2.69
C PRO A 76 -12.04 -3.49 -3.56
N CYS A 77 -11.16 -2.48 -3.52
CA CYS A 77 -9.89 -2.48 -4.25
C CYS A 77 -8.85 -3.49 -3.71
N ASP A 78 -9.00 -3.97 -2.48
CA ASP A 78 -8.08 -4.90 -1.80
C ASP A 78 -8.65 -6.33 -1.67
N ILE A 79 -9.71 -6.65 -2.41
CA ILE A 79 -10.21 -8.03 -2.48
C ILE A 79 -9.30 -8.84 -3.40
N GLU A 80 -8.71 -9.90 -2.84
CA GLU A 80 -7.81 -10.79 -3.57
C GLU A 80 -8.53 -11.63 -4.62
N ALA A 81 -7.90 -11.77 -5.78
CA ALA A 81 -8.29 -12.77 -6.78
C ALA A 81 -7.76 -14.17 -6.39
N PRO A 82 -8.35 -15.27 -6.92
CA PRO A 82 -7.88 -16.62 -6.64
C PRO A 82 -6.38 -16.78 -6.93
N GLY A 83 -5.62 -17.18 -5.91
CA GLY A 83 -4.17 -17.41 -6.00
C GLY A 83 -3.29 -16.21 -5.64
N GLU A 84 -3.88 -15.04 -5.37
CA GLU A 84 -3.12 -13.90 -4.85
C GLU A 84 -2.78 -14.07 -3.37
N ALA A 85 -1.59 -13.63 -2.98
CA ALA A 85 -1.12 -13.76 -1.61
C ALA A 85 -1.66 -12.64 -0.72
N VAL A 86 -2.06 -12.99 0.50
CA VAL A 86 -2.48 -12.04 1.54
C VAL A 86 -1.56 -12.19 2.74
N PHE A 87 -0.96 -11.10 3.19
CA PHE A 87 -0.13 -11.04 4.40
C PHE A 87 -0.81 -10.20 5.46
N TYR A 88 -0.88 -10.72 6.68
CA TYR A 88 -1.38 -10.00 7.84
C TYR A 88 -0.22 -9.54 8.71
N LYS A 89 -0.03 -8.23 8.80
CA LYS A 89 1.03 -7.62 9.60
C LYS A 89 0.51 -7.07 10.92
N SER A 90 1.37 -7.05 11.92
CA SER A 90 1.09 -6.46 13.24
C SER A 90 1.96 -5.23 13.54
N THR A 91 2.83 -4.84 12.61
CA THR A 91 3.73 -3.68 12.72
C THR A 91 3.47 -2.68 11.59
N SER A 92 4.10 -1.50 11.62
CA SER A 92 3.97 -0.51 10.55
C SER A 92 4.47 -1.06 9.21
N SER A 93 5.62 -1.76 9.19
CA SER A 93 6.14 -2.38 7.98
C SER A 93 5.72 -3.84 7.87
N ALA A 94 5.17 -4.24 6.71
CA ALA A 94 4.90 -5.64 6.40
C ALA A 94 6.18 -6.50 6.40
N PHE A 95 7.31 -5.92 6.01
CA PHE A 95 8.59 -6.62 5.98
C PHE A 95 9.14 -6.96 7.36
N ALA A 96 8.64 -6.30 8.43
CA ALA A 96 9.11 -6.53 9.79
C ALA A 96 8.37 -7.65 10.53
N SER A 97 7.12 -7.96 10.14
CA SER A 97 6.28 -8.92 10.87
C SER A 97 5.65 -10.00 10.00
N THR A 98 6.11 -10.13 8.74
CA THR A 98 5.67 -11.18 7.81
C THR A 98 6.85 -11.70 6.98
N ASP A 99 6.62 -12.80 6.28
CA ASP A 99 7.59 -13.38 5.33
C ASP A 99 7.51 -12.76 3.92
N LEU A 100 6.98 -11.52 3.79
CA LEU A 100 6.79 -10.84 2.50
C LEU A 100 8.09 -10.78 1.67
N ALA A 101 9.23 -10.45 2.30
CA ALA A 101 10.51 -10.39 1.58
C ALA A 101 10.93 -11.73 1.00
N ALA A 102 10.76 -12.82 1.76
CA ALA A 102 11.06 -14.17 1.30
C ALA A 102 10.13 -14.59 0.16
N HIS A 103 8.84 -14.26 0.26
CA HIS A 103 7.85 -14.52 -0.77
C HIS A 103 8.20 -13.80 -2.09
N LEU A 104 8.48 -12.50 -2.04
CA LEU A 104 8.88 -11.70 -3.21
C LEU A 104 10.14 -12.27 -3.88
N ARG A 105 11.18 -12.60 -3.10
CA ARG A 105 12.40 -13.22 -3.62
C ARG A 105 12.14 -14.60 -4.22
N GLY A 106 11.28 -15.40 -3.60
CA GLY A 106 10.86 -16.69 -4.12
C GLY A 106 10.17 -16.62 -5.49
N LEU A 107 9.47 -15.52 -5.76
CA LEU A 107 8.87 -15.22 -7.06
C LEU A 107 9.87 -14.60 -8.06
N GLY A 108 11.09 -14.23 -7.63
CA GLY A 108 12.07 -13.56 -8.48
C GLY A 108 11.78 -12.06 -8.67
N ILE A 109 11.02 -11.45 -7.74
CA ILE A 109 10.69 -10.02 -7.80
C ILE A 109 11.91 -9.20 -7.39
N ALA A 110 12.22 -8.20 -8.19
CA ALA A 110 13.29 -7.21 -7.96
C ALA A 110 12.73 -5.79 -7.77
N ARG A 111 11.50 -5.52 -8.22
CA ARG A 111 10.83 -4.22 -8.12
C ARG A 111 9.45 -4.39 -7.49
N VAL A 112 9.06 -3.45 -6.61
CA VAL A 112 7.72 -3.39 -6.04
C VAL A 112 7.07 -2.05 -6.35
N ILE A 113 5.78 -2.08 -6.71
CA ILE A 113 4.92 -0.91 -6.76
C ILE A 113 4.18 -0.88 -5.42
N VAL A 114 4.35 0.17 -4.64
CA VAL A 114 3.73 0.29 -3.31
C VAL A 114 2.55 1.25 -3.38
N THR A 115 1.37 0.78 -2.98
CA THR A 115 0.11 1.53 -2.95
C THR A 115 -0.58 1.35 -1.61
N GLY A 116 -1.64 2.11 -1.34
CA GLY A 116 -2.52 1.89 -0.19
C GLY A 116 -2.45 2.96 0.89
N ALA A 117 -2.57 2.56 2.18
CA ALA A 117 -2.72 3.46 3.32
C ALA A 117 -1.78 3.09 4.48
N VAL A 118 -1.41 3.98 5.33
CA VAL A 118 -1.51 5.45 5.28
C VAL A 118 -0.15 5.98 4.87
N LEU A 119 -0.10 6.96 3.97
CA LEU A 119 1.14 7.47 3.38
C LEU A 119 2.21 7.79 4.42
N GLY A 120 1.90 8.57 5.47
CA GLY A 120 2.85 8.96 6.51
C GLY A 120 3.28 7.83 7.47
N PHE A 121 2.67 6.64 7.38
CA PHE A 121 2.88 5.51 8.31
C PHE A 121 3.26 4.22 7.59
N CYS A 122 2.28 3.34 7.37
CA CYS A 122 2.54 1.99 6.85
C CYS A 122 3.13 1.99 5.43
N VAL A 123 2.67 2.89 4.55
CA VAL A 123 3.22 3.04 3.20
C VAL A 123 4.69 3.48 3.28
N THR A 124 4.99 4.54 4.05
CA THR A 124 6.37 5.01 4.27
C THR A 124 7.26 3.91 4.84
N SER A 125 6.77 3.16 5.84
CA SER A 125 7.51 2.06 6.44
C SER A 125 7.78 0.93 5.45
N ALA A 126 6.79 0.59 4.61
CA ALA A 126 6.94 -0.43 3.57
C ALA A 126 7.95 0.01 2.49
N VAL A 127 7.86 1.27 2.02
CA VAL A 127 8.78 1.83 1.01
C VAL A 127 10.22 1.78 1.50
N ARG A 128 10.49 2.31 2.70
CA ARG A 128 11.84 2.32 3.27
C ARG A 128 12.38 0.90 3.48
N SER A 129 11.58 0.02 4.08
CA SER A 129 12.01 -1.38 4.29
C SER A 129 12.27 -2.11 2.97
N ALA A 130 11.46 -1.90 1.94
CA ALA A 130 11.67 -2.50 0.63
C ALA A 130 13.00 -2.04 0.02
N ALA A 131 13.27 -0.73 0.04
CA ALA A 131 14.52 -0.15 -0.45
C ALA A 131 15.74 -0.67 0.32
N ASP A 132 15.68 -0.69 1.67
CA ASP A 132 16.74 -1.22 2.54
C ASP A 132 17.02 -2.72 2.28
N LEU A 133 16.01 -3.47 1.86
CA LEU A 133 16.12 -4.89 1.48
C LEU A 133 16.59 -5.11 0.05
N GLY A 134 16.84 -4.05 -0.72
CA GLY A 134 17.38 -4.06 -2.08
C GLY A 134 16.35 -4.16 -3.20
N PHE A 135 15.05 -3.99 -2.92
CA PHE A 135 14.04 -3.88 -3.96
C PHE A 135 14.04 -2.46 -4.56
N ALA A 136 13.93 -2.36 -5.89
CA ALA A 136 13.55 -1.11 -6.51
C ALA A 136 12.08 -0.78 -6.16
N VAL A 137 11.79 0.46 -5.79
CA VAL A 137 10.45 0.85 -5.36
C VAL A 137 9.88 1.91 -6.29
N ALA A 138 8.67 1.67 -6.81
CA ALA A 138 7.85 2.68 -7.46
C ALA A 138 6.69 3.07 -6.52
N LEU A 139 6.46 4.37 -6.36
CA LEU A 139 5.41 4.91 -5.49
C LEU A 139 4.51 5.85 -6.33
N PRO A 140 3.36 5.37 -6.83
CA PRO A 140 2.39 6.22 -7.52
C PRO A 140 1.73 7.16 -6.51
N ARG A 141 1.83 8.48 -6.76
CA ARG A 141 1.36 9.50 -5.81
C ARG A 141 -0.16 9.50 -5.68
N ASP A 142 -0.86 9.17 -6.75
CA ASP A 142 -2.31 9.13 -6.86
C ASP A 142 -2.94 7.85 -6.28
N ALA A 143 -2.14 6.82 -5.97
CA ALA A 143 -2.59 5.53 -5.45
C ALA A 143 -2.28 5.30 -3.97
N VAL A 144 -2.19 6.37 -3.18
CA VAL A 144 -1.97 6.29 -1.72
C VAL A 144 -2.89 7.23 -0.97
N LEU A 145 -3.47 6.76 0.14
CA LEU A 145 -4.25 7.56 1.08
C LEU A 145 -3.35 8.17 2.16
N GLY A 146 -3.57 9.45 2.47
CA GLY A 146 -3.00 10.13 3.62
C GLY A 146 -4.08 10.92 4.35
N PHE A 147 -4.00 11.02 5.66
CA PHE A 147 -4.98 11.72 6.49
C PHE A 147 -4.35 12.81 7.33
N ASP A 148 -5.17 13.79 7.72
CA ASP A 148 -4.80 14.80 8.71
C ASP A 148 -4.33 14.16 10.03
N LEU A 149 -3.46 14.88 10.72
CA LEU A 149 -3.08 14.62 12.11
C LEU A 149 -3.44 15.86 12.96
N PRO A 150 -4.71 16.03 13.37
CA PRO A 150 -5.18 17.22 14.06
C PRO A 150 -4.40 17.52 15.34
N ASP A 151 -4.06 16.47 16.12
CA ASP A 151 -3.29 16.62 17.37
C ASP A 151 -1.87 17.15 17.13
N ALA A 152 -1.33 16.96 15.94
CA ALA A 152 -0.03 17.49 15.52
C ALA A 152 -0.17 18.82 14.75
N GLY A 153 -1.40 19.24 14.44
CA GLY A 153 -1.68 20.44 13.64
C GLY A 153 -1.23 20.31 12.18
N LEU A 154 -1.22 19.10 11.65
CA LEU A 154 -0.75 18.80 10.28
C LEU A 154 -1.91 18.37 9.38
N SER A 155 -2.03 19.03 8.22
CA SER A 155 -2.95 18.62 7.16
C SER A 155 -2.43 17.43 6.37
N ALA A 156 -3.33 16.70 5.70
CA ALA A 156 -2.97 15.57 4.83
C ALA A 156 -2.03 16.01 3.70
N GLU A 157 -2.24 17.19 3.12
CA GLU A 157 -1.41 17.76 2.06
C GLU A 157 0.00 18.11 2.53
N GLU A 158 0.16 18.68 3.72
CA GLU A 158 1.47 18.98 4.31
C GLU A 158 2.26 17.69 4.54
N ILE A 159 1.61 16.69 5.13
CA ILE A 159 2.19 15.37 5.36
C ILE A 159 2.59 14.74 4.02
N ALA A 160 1.71 14.76 3.03
CA ALA A 160 1.97 14.18 1.71
C ALA A 160 3.15 14.86 1.03
N ARG A 161 3.18 16.19 0.99
CA ARG A 161 4.26 16.97 0.38
C ARG A 161 5.62 16.63 0.98
N VAL A 162 5.71 16.58 2.31
CA VAL A 162 6.97 16.25 3.00
C VAL A 162 7.35 14.79 2.78
N THR A 163 6.39 13.87 2.93
CA THR A 163 6.62 12.43 2.80
C THR A 163 7.08 12.05 1.40
N PHE A 164 6.39 12.53 0.35
CA PHE A 164 6.82 12.29 -1.03
C PHE A 164 8.21 12.88 -1.29
N GLY A 165 8.50 14.09 -0.79
CA GLY A 165 9.82 14.69 -0.93
C GLY A 165 10.93 13.82 -0.33
N LEU A 166 10.72 13.29 0.88
CA LEU A 166 11.68 12.42 1.56
C LEU A 166 11.82 11.05 0.88
N LEU A 167 10.71 10.44 0.48
CA LEU A 167 10.73 9.12 -0.17
C LEU A 167 11.33 9.18 -1.58
N GLY A 168 11.00 10.23 -2.33
CA GLY A 168 11.51 10.41 -3.70
C GLY A 168 12.99 10.79 -3.75
N ALA A 169 13.54 11.36 -2.67
CA ALA A 169 14.95 11.73 -2.62
C ALA A 169 15.89 10.52 -2.57
N ASP A 170 15.48 9.40 -1.95
CA ASP A 170 16.42 8.31 -1.63
C ASP A 170 15.83 6.89 -1.70
N PHE A 171 14.49 6.72 -1.63
CA PHE A 171 13.89 5.40 -1.42
C PHE A 171 13.03 4.89 -2.57
N ALA A 172 12.40 5.76 -3.34
CA ALA A 172 11.42 5.37 -4.35
C ALA A 172 11.42 6.28 -5.57
N GLU A 173 11.15 5.69 -6.73
CA GLU A 173 10.75 6.43 -7.91
C GLU A 173 9.31 6.91 -7.73
N LEU A 174 9.10 8.24 -7.63
CA LEU A 174 7.77 8.81 -7.60
C LEU A 174 7.20 8.83 -9.02
N THR A 175 5.97 8.36 -9.16
CA THR A 175 5.31 8.23 -10.46
C THR A 175 3.80 8.50 -10.33
N GLU A 176 3.06 8.26 -11.40
CA GLU A 176 1.60 8.28 -11.42
C GLU A 176 1.09 6.94 -11.98
N THR A 177 -0.10 6.54 -11.59
CA THR A 177 -0.68 5.25 -11.97
C THR A 177 -0.77 5.05 -13.48
N ASP A 178 -1.14 6.08 -14.23
CA ASP A 178 -1.24 6.00 -15.70
C ASP A 178 0.09 5.70 -16.36
N ALA A 179 1.19 6.25 -15.84
CA ALA A 179 2.54 5.96 -16.34
C ALA A 179 2.94 4.49 -16.07
N LEU A 180 2.57 3.98 -14.89
CA LEU A 180 2.81 2.56 -14.57
C LEU A 180 2.00 1.63 -15.47
N ILE A 181 0.71 1.90 -15.67
CA ILE A 181 -0.16 1.09 -16.53
C ILE A 181 0.35 1.08 -17.98
N ALA A 182 0.84 2.21 -18.48
CA ALA A 182 1.40 2.29 -19.83
C ALA A 182 2.72 1.52 -19.99
N ALA A 183 3.41 1.21 -18.89
CA ALA A 183 4.69 0.51 -18.88
C ALA A 183 4.55 -1.00 -18.58
N LEU A 184 3.34 -1.50 -18.24
CA LEU A 184 3.04 -2.91 -18.00
C LEU A 184 2.88 -3.66 -19.31
#